data_f90811c558fb0802cad0c83fbd7d238e
#
_entry.id   f90811c558fb0802cad0c83fbd7d238e
#
_cell.length_a   1.000
_cell.length_b   1.000
_cell.length_c   1.000
_cell.angle_alpha   90.00
_cell.angle_beta   90.00
_cell.angle_gamma   90.00
#
_symmetry.space_group_name_H-M   'P 1'
#
loop_
_entity.id
_entity.type
_entity.pdbx_description
1 polymer ?
#
loop_
_entity_poly.entity_id
_entity_poly.type
_entity_poly.pdbx_seq_one_letter_code
_entity_poly.pdbx_strand_id
1 'polypeptide(L)' 'MKAFAERLMEMRKERGLSQATVAKDLGVSLGIVCYWETNKSDPTASNIAKVARYFNVSSDFLLGLSE' A
#
# COMPACT_ATOMS: atom_id res chain seq x y z
N MET A 1 -3.72 -7.71 -6.58
CA MET A 1 -2.89 -6.75 -7.35
C MET A 1 -1.43 -6.92 -6.97
N LYS A 2 -0.71 -7.61 -7.82
CA LYS A 2 0.68 -7.95 -7.52
C LYS A 2 1.58 -6.73 -7.42
N ALA A 3 1.46 -5.80 -8.36
CA ALA A 3 2.30 -4.59 -8.35
C ALA A 3 2.05 -3.77 -7.09
N PHE A 4 0.79 -3.61 -6.71
CA PHE A 4 0.43 -2.87 -5.50
C PHE A 4 1.05 -3.54 -4.26
N ALA A 5 0.93 -4.86 -4.16
CA ALA A 5 1.47 -5.61 -3.02
C ALA A 5 2.97 -5.39 -2.88
N GLU A 6 3.71 -5.56 -3.98
CA GLU A 6 5.17 -5.44 -3.98
C GLU A 6 5.61 -4.01 -3.68
N ARG A 7 4.99 -3.03 -4.34
CA ARG A 7 5.39 -1.62 -4.20
C ARG A 7 5.05 -1.05 -2.83
N LEU A 8 3.89 -1.43 -2.28
CA LEU A 8 3.53 -1.04 -0.91
C LEU A 8 4.56 -1.56 0.09
N MET A 9 4.90 -2.83 0.00
CA MET A 9 5.87 -3.45 0.90
C MET A 9 7.24 -2.77 0.77
N GLU A 10 7.70 -2.54 -0.45
CA GLU A 10 9.01 -1.90 -0.69
C GLU A 10 9.06 -0.50 -0.09
N MET A 11 8.04 0.34 -0.36
CA MET A 11 8.00 1.70 0.16
C MET A 11 7.92 1.73 1.68
N ARG A 12 7.13 0.83 2.25
CA ARG A 12 7.00 0.73 3.70
C ARG A 12 8.35 0.39 4.34
N LYS A 13 9.04 -0.61 3.80
CA LYS A 13 10.34 -1.04 4.33
C LYS A 13 11.43 0.00 4.15
N GLU A 14 11.44 0.69 3.01
CA GLU A 14 12.40 1.77 2.77
C GLU A 14 12.29 2.88 3.81
N ARG A 15 11.09 3.13 4.32
CA ARG A 15 10.85 4.15 5.35
C ARG A 15 10.98 3.60 6.77
N GLY A 16 11.27 2.32 6.92
CA GLY A 16 11.40 1.69 8.24
C GLY A 16 10.09 1.61 9.01
N LEU A 17 8.95 1.56 8.30
CA LEU A 17 7.63 1.53 8.93
C LEU A 17 7.14 0.11 9.11
N SER A 18 6.48 -0.16 10.25
CA SER A 18 5.80 -1.42 10.46
C SER A 18 4.46 -1.43 9.73
N GLN A 19 3.92 -2.62 9.46
CA GLN A 19 2.57 -2.74 8.92
C GLN A 19 1.55 -2.08 9.85
N ALA A 20 1.72 -2.23 11.16
CA ALA A 20 0.82 -1.63 12.14
C ALA A 20 0.81 -0.10 12.06
N THR A 21 1.98 0.52 11.89
CA THR A 21 2.09 1.97 11.75
C THR A 21 1.37 2.45 10.49
N VAL A 22 1.61 1.78 9.36
CA VAL A 22 0.96 2.14 8.10
C VAL A 22 -0.56 1.99 8.22
N ALA A 23 -1.03 0.89 8.81
CA ALA A 23 -2.46 0.66 9.01
C ALA A 23 -3.08 1.78 9.85
N LYS A 24 -2.43 2.15 10.96
CA LYS A 24 -2.90 3.23 11.82
C LYS A 24 -2.97 4.56 11.06
N ASP A 25 -1.92 4.90 10.34
CA ASP A 25 -1.84 6.16 9.61
C ASP A 25 -2.87 6.25 8.48
N LEU A 26 -3.17 5.13 7.84
CA LEU A 26 -4.16 5.07 6.77
C LEU A 26 -5.59 4.91 7.28
N GLY A 27 -5.76 4.61 8.58
CA GLY A 27 -7.09 4.38 9.14
C GLY A 27 -7.72 3.06 8.71
N VAL A 28 -6.90 2.03 8.48
CA VAL A 28 -7.37 0.68 8.12
C VAL A 28 -6.85 -0.33 9.13
N SER A 29 -7.36 -1.56 9.08
CA SER A 29 -6.90 -2.61 9.98
C SER A 29 -5.53 -3.13 9.59
N LEU A 30 -4.78 -3.64 10.58
CA LEU A 30 -3.51 -4.31 10.33
C LEU A 30 -3.70 -5.49 9.37
N GLY A 31 -4.78 -6.25 9.54
CA GLY A 31 -5.08 -7.39 8.68
C GLY A 31 -5.20 -7.01 7.22
N ILE A 32 -5.82 -5.85 6.93
CA ILE A 32 -5.98 -5.45 5.53
C ILE A 32 -4.64 -5.06 4.90
N VAL A 33 -3.75 -4.41 5.64
CA VAL A 33 -2.41 -4.11 5.12
C VAL A 33 -1.65 -5.41 4.84
N CYS A 34 -1.75 -6.37 5.75
CA CYS A 34 -1.13 -7.68 5.56
C CYS A 34 -1.67 -8.38 4.32
N TYR A 35 -2.99 -8.34 4.10
CA TYR A 35 -3.62 -8.96 2.93
C TYR A 35 -3.21 -8.28 1.62
N TRP A 36 -3.06 -6.96 1.64
CA TRP A 36 -2.58 -6.23 0.47
C TRP A 36 -1.15 -6.68 0.11
N GLU A 37 -0.26 -6.76 1.10
CA GLU A 37 1.15 -7.08 0.86
C GLU A 37 1.36 -8.54 0.48
N THR A 38 0.47 -9.44 0.91
CA THR A 38 0.54 -10.85 0.54
C THR A 38 -0.31 -11.19 -0.70
N ASN A 39 -0.87 -10.18 -1.33
CA ASN A 39 -1.70 -10.31 -2.53
C ASN A 39 -2.95 -11.18 -2.31
N LYS A 40 -3.48 -11.17 -1.09
CA LYS A 40 -4.70 -11.92 -0.75
C LYS A 40 -5.97 -11.12 -1.00
N SER A 41 -5.89 -9.80 -1.00
CA SER A 41 -7.01 -8.95 -1.35
C SER A 41 -6.52 -7.72 -2.10
N ASP A 42 -7.37 -7.17 -2.93
CA ASP A 42 -7.08 -5.97 -3.69
C ASP A 42 -7.59 -4.74 -2.94
N PRO A 43 -6.87 -3.62 -2.99
CA PRO A 43 -7.37 -2.39 -2.41
C PRO A 43 -8.52 -1.81 -3.23
N THR A 44 -9.40 -1.07 -2.57
CA THR A 44 -10.40 -0.26 -3.27
C THR A 44 -9.72 0.95 -3.92
N ALA A 45 -10.40 1.59 -4.88
CA ALA A 45 -9.88 2.81 -5.48
C ALA A 45 -9.61 3.89 -4.42
N SER A 46 -10.49 3.98 -3.42
CA SER A 46 -10.32 4.91 -2.31
C SER A 46 -9.05 4.63 -1.51
N ASN A 47 -8.75 3.38 -1.25
CA ASN A 47 -7.54 3.00 -0.53
C ASN A 47 -6.27 3.17 -1.36
N ILE A 48 -6.34 2.95 -2.67
CA ILE A 48 -5.23 3.25 -3.58
C ILE A 48 -4.88 4.75 -3.48
N ALA A 49 -5.88 5.61 -3.51
CA ALA A 49 -5.67 7.05 -3.39
C ALA A 49 -5.03 7.42 -2.05
N LYS A 50 -5.47 6.80 -0.96
CA LYS A 50 -4.88 7.02 0.38
C LYS A 50 -3.40 6.64 0.42
N VAL A 51 -3.07 5.47 -0.10
CA VAL A 51 -1.69 4.96 -0.13
C VAL A 51 -0.81 5.87 -1.00
N ALA A 52 -1.33 6.27 -2.16
CA ALA A 52 -0.60 7.16 -3.06
C ALA A 52 -0.24 8.49 -2.37
N ARG A 53 -1.19 9.10 -1.68
CA ARG A 53 -0.95 10.34 -0.94
C ARG A 53 0.00 10.13 0.23
N TYR A 54 -0.15 9.04 0.94
CA TYR A 54 0.66 8.73 2.11
C TYR A 54 2.15 8.61 1.74
N PHE A 55 2.44 7.91 0.66
CA PHE A 55 3.82 7.71 0.20
C PHE A 55 4.28 8.75 -0.84
N ASN A 56 3.41 9.66 -1.22
CA ASN A 56 3.70 10.69 -2.22
C ASN A 56 4.15 10.10 -3.55
N VAL A 57 3.40 9.12 -4.03
CA VAL A 57 3.60 8.48 -5.34
C VAL A 57 2.29 8.56 -6.11
N SER A 58 2.35 8.30 -7.43
CA SER A 58 1.15 8.27 -8.25
C SER A 58 0.40 6.96 -8.06
N SER A 59 -0.91 6.98 -8.32
CA SER A 59 -1.68 5.74 -8.37
C SER A 59 -1.24 4.84 -9.51
N ASP A 60 -0.78 5.42 -10.63
CA ASP A 60 -0.23 4.65 -11.75
C ASP A 60 0.96 3.81 -11.31
N PHE A 61 1.85 4.39 -10.49
CA PHE A 61 2.97 3.65 -9.93
C PHE A 61 2.48 2.45 -9.10
N LEU A 62 1.49 2.68 -8.23
CA LEU A 62 0.95 1.61 -7.39
C LEU A 62 0.26 0.53 -8.20
N LEU A 63 -0.36 0.90 -9.33
CA LEU A 63 -1.06 -0.04 -10.19
C LEU A 63 -0.13 -0.77 -11.16
N GLY A 64 1.16 -0.41 -11.17
CA GLY A 64 2.12 -1.03 -12.09
C GLY A 64 2.05 -0.48 -13.50
N LEU A 65 1.41 0.67 -13.70
CA LEU A 65 1.25 1.30 -15.01
C LEU A 65 2.41 2.26 -15.34
N SER A 66 3.22 2.59 -14.34
CA SER A 66 4.42 3.41 -14.52
C SER A 66 5.52 2.91 -13.58
N GLU A 67 6.74 3.34 -13.79
CA GLU A 67 7.89 2.94 -12.95
C GLU A 67 8.19 3.95 -11.84
#